data_9f1fa905260b674ade5d6cdadeb2120e
#
_entry.id   9f1fa905260b674ade5d6cdadeb2120e
#
_cell.length_a   1.000
_cell.length_b   1.000
_cell.length_c   1.000
_cell.angle_alpha   90.00
_cell.angle_beta   90.00
_cell.angle_gamma   90.00
#
_symmetry.space_group_name_H-M   'P 1'
#
loop_
_entity.id
_entity.type
_entity.pdbx_description
1 polymer ?
#
loop_
_entity_poly.entity_id
_entity_poly.type
_entity_poly.pdbx_seq_one_letter_code
_entity_poly.pdbx_strand_id
1 'polypeptide(L)'
;MPGLLDNSSPYEQAAAYYAPESIVSMAIFIIIFIVGIPGNGLVIWIAGLKMKRSVNIVWFLNLAVADFMCCLSLPFFIVHLALHEHWPYGWFLCKVIPSVITFTMFASVFLLMAISIDRCLLVMKPIWCQNHRTLKFTSLIYSGIWILAFIFCCPVFHYRETSTHDGKTECGYNFGDDKDIDYIDEYSPLAYNDSWVNFYESDYSVSLALVVINITRAVFGFVLPFGIMAVCYALIAFRMHANQFHKPRNRTLRTIALVVAAFFICWAPYHVVGILSLVPTLGTGLKESLILWDHLSTALAYANSCINPLLYVFVGRDFRAKAQQSVHGILEGAFSEEPTRSIPYSLDRSKTSTEKDISSAV
;
A
#
# COMPACT_ATOMS: atom_id res chain seq x y z
N MET A 1 -2.84 9.04 59.28
CA MET A 1 -2.21 9.34 57.98
C MET A 1 -3.31 9.72 57.05
N PRO A 2 -3.45 10.97 56.60
CA PRO A 2 -4.47 11.37 55.64
C PRO A 2 -4.00 11.01 54.22
N GLY A 3 -4.94 10.49 53.46
CA GLY A 3 -4.71 10.09 52.06
C GLY A 3 -4.28 11.27 51.21
N LEU A 4 -3.29 11.02 50.37
CA LEU A 4 -2.95 11.83 49.22
C LEU A 4 -4.15 11.88 48.29
N LEU A 5 -4.91 12.97 48.33
CA LEU A 5 -5.87 13.32 47.32
C LEU A 5 -5.08 13.55 46.00
N ASP A 6 -5.29 12.67 45.05
CA ASP A 6 -4.85 12.82 43.68
C ASP A 6 -5.51 14.09 43.10
N ASN A 7 -4.71 15.16 43.01
CA ASN A 7 -5.12 16.49 42.59
C ASN A 7 -4.98 16.67 41.08
N SER A 8 -5.03 15.55 40.30
CA SER A 8 -5.11 15.61 38.84
C SER A 8 -6.44 16.23 38.45
N SER A 9 -6.39 17.30 37.66
CA SER A 9 -7.58 17.99 37.18
C SER A 9 -8.42 17.02 36.31
N PRO A 10 -9.74 17.17 36.27
CA PRO A 10 -10.60 16.38 35.37
C PRO A 10 -10.13 16.39 33.90
N TYR A 11 -9.42 17.44 33.48
CA TYR A 11 -8.78 17.56 32.16
C TYR A 11 -7.58 16.63 31.96
N GLU A 12 -6.75 16.39 32.98
CA GLU A 12 -5.63 15.46 32.89
C GLU A 12 -6.10 14.00 32.82
N GLN A 13 -7.22 13.67 33.47
CA GLN A 13 -7.84 12.34 33.37
C GLN A 13 -8.56 12.11 32.03
N ALA A 14 -9.11 13.15 31.39
CA ALA A 14 -9.73 13.04 30.07
C ALA A 14 -8.69 12.86 28.95
N ALA A 15 -7.48 13.44 29.12
CA ALA A 15 -6.39 13.31 28.13
C ALA A 15 -5.77 11.91 28.06
N ALA A 16 -6.06 11.02 29.00
CA ALA A 16 -5.52 9.65 29.02
C ALA A 16 -6.39 8.61 28.30
N TYR A 17 -7.55 8.99 27.76
CA TYR A 17 -8.48 8.04 27.15
C TYR A 17 -8.39 8.12 25.63
N TYR A 18 -7.96 7.04 24.99
CA TYR A 18 -8.00 6.93 23.52
C TYR A 18 -9.44 6.81 23.04
N ALA A 19 -9.80 7.53 22.00
CA ALA A 19 -11.04 7.32 21.31
C ALA A 19 -11.10 5.88 20.77
N PRO A 20 -12.23 5.17 20.91
CA PRO A 20 -12.35 3.78 20.47
C PRO A 20 -11.93 3.55 19.01
N GLU A 21 -12.23 4.50 18.12
CA GLU A 21 -11.85 4.50 16.71
C GLU A 21 -10.34 4.52 16.49
N SER A 22 -9.60 5.29 17.28
CA SER A 22 -8.13 5.34 17.23
C SER A 22 -7.52 4.01 17.65
N ILE A 23 -8.07 3.35 18.68
CA ILE A 23 -7.63 2.02 19.12
C ILE A 23 -7.87 0.99 18.00
N VAL A 24 -9.06 0.99 17.41
CA VAL A 24 -9.42 0.07 16.32
C VAL A 24 -8.51 0.29 15.12
N SER A 25 -8.28 1.54 14.73
CA SER A 25 -7.39 1.87 13.60
C SER A 25 -5.95 1.46 13.86
N MET A 26 -5.40 1.70 15.06
CA MET A 26 -4.07 1.22 15.45
C MET A 26 -3.97 -0.30 15.36
N ALA A 27 -4.96 -1.03 15.89
CA ALA A 27 -4.97 -2.49 15.82
C ALA A 27 -4.96 -2.99 14.37
N ILE A 28 -5.77 -2.38 13.50
CA ILE A 28 -5.80 -2.69 12.07
C ILE A 28 -4.44 -2.38 11.42
N PHE A 29 -3.85 -1.22 11.67
CA PHE A 29 -2.53 -0.85 11.12
C PHE A 29 -1.42 -1.82 11.56
N ILE A 30 -1.42 -2.26 12.82
CA ILE A 30 -0.46 -3.26 13.32
C ILE A 30 -0.63 -4.60 12.57
N ILE A 31 -1.86 -5.06 12.38
CA ILE A 31 -2.14 -6.29 11.62
C ILE A 31 -1.67 -6.15 10.18
N ILE A 32 -1.97 -5.02 9.52
CA ILE A 32 -1.56 -4.75 8.14
C ILE A 32 -0.03 -4.73 8.02
N PHE A 33 0.66 -4.11 8.98
CA PHE A 33 2.11 -4.07 8.99
C PHE A 33 2.72 -5.48 9.11
N ILE A 34 2.22 -6.29 10.07
CA ILE A 34 2.71 -7.65 10.32
C ILE A 34 2.45 -8.58 9.12
N VAL A 35 1.34 -8.42 8.42
CA VAL A 35 0.98 -9.25 7.25
C VAL A 35 1.55 -8.68 5.95
N GLY A 36 1.49 -7.36 5.78
CA GLY A 36 1.83 -6.69 4.53
C GLY A 36 3.33 -6.67 4.24
N ILE A 37 4.16 -6.41 5.23
CA ILE A 37 5.63 -6.38 5.04
C ILE A 37 6.16 -7.75 4.62
N PRO A 38 5.94 -8.86 5.36
CA PRO A 38 6.43 -10.17 4.91
C PRO A 38 5.74 -10.64 3.63
N GLY A 39 4.44 -10.38 3.47
CA GLY A 39 3.67 -10.79 2.31
C GLY A 39 4.19 -10.17 1.01
N ASN A 40 4.30 -8.85 0.95
CA ASN A 40 4.82 -8.15 -0.22
C ASN A 40 6.32 -8.38 -0.41
N GLY A 41 7.10 -8.44 0.68
CA GLY A 41 8.52 -8.80 0.64
C GLY A 41 8.76 -10.17 0.01
N LEU A 42 7.94 -11.17 0.35
CA LEU A 42 7.98 -12.50 -0.25
C LEU A 42 7.64 -12.45 -1.75
N VAL A 43 6.63 -11.67 -2.15
CA VAL A 43 6.29 -11.49 -3.58
C VAL A 43 7.44 -10.84 -4.33
N ILE A 44 8.04 -9.78 -3.80
CA ILE A 44 9.19 -9.10 -4.41
C ILE A 44 10.37 -10.06 -4.57
N TRP A 45 10.68 -10.82 -3.54
CA TRP A 45 11.78 -11.77 -3.57
C TRP A 45 11.56 -12.89 -4.60
N ILE A 46 10.38 -13.52 -4.60
CA ILE A 46 10.08 -14.62 -5.53
C ILE A 46 9.96 -14.11 -6.96
N ALA A 47 9.15 -13.08 -7.19
CA ALA A 47 8.91 -12.53 -8.53
C ALA A 47 10.16 -11.83 -9.11
N GLY A 48 10.95 -11.17 -8.26
CA GLY A 48 12.15 -10.44 -8.67
C GLY A 48 13.36 -11.34 -8.91
N LEU A 49 13.58 -12.37 -8.06
CA LEU A 49 14.83 -13.14 -8.04
C LEU A 49 14.66 -14.62 -8.46
N LYS A 50 13.49 -15.23 -8.21
CA LYS A 50 13.32 -16.70 -8.43
C LYS A 50 12.51 -17.03 -9.69
N MET A 51 11.79 -16.09 -10.27
CA MET A 51 10.98 -16.31 -11.45
C MET A 51 11.61 -15.67 -12.69
N LYS A 52 11.49 -16.35 -13.85
CA LYS A 52 11.89 -15.76 -15.14
C LYS A 52 11.00 -14.55 -15.44
N ARG A 53 11.60 -13.43 -15.81
CA ARG A 53 10.88 -12.21 -16.16
C ARG A 53 9.89 -12.45 -17.29
N SER A 54 8.64 -12.15 -17.04
CA SER A 54 7.57 -12.10 -18.03
C SER A 54 6.73 -10.84 -17.77
N VAL A 55 5.96 -10.41 -18.75
CA VAL A 55 5.11 -9.22 -18.63
C VAL A 55 4.19 -9.33 -17.40
N ASN A 56 3.61 -10.51 -17.14
CA ASN A 56 2.74 -10.73 -15.98
C ASN A 56 3.48 -10.55 -14.65
N ILE A 57 4.69 -11.11 -14.55
CA ILE A 57 5.50 -11.05 -13.33
C ILE A 57 5.93 -9.61 -13.05
N VAL A 58 6.29 -8.85 -14.10
CA VAL A 58 6.67 -7.43 -13.96
C VAL A 58 5.51 -6.60 -13.42
N TRP A 59 4.28 -6.82 -13.87
CA TRP A 59 3.11 -6.14 -13.34
C TRP A 59 2.91 -6.40 -11.84
N PHE A 60 2.90 -7.67 -11.43
CA PHE A 60 2.72 -8.04 -10.03
C PHE A 60 3.89 -7.61 -9.13
N LEU A 61 5.11 -7.60 -9.67
CA LEU A 61 6.29 -7.12 -8.95
C LEU A 61 6.17 -5.62 -8.64
N ASN A 62 5.78 -4.78 -9.63
CA ASN A 62 5.60 -3.35 -9.41
C ASN A 62 4.48 -3.07 -8.41
N LEU A 63 3.37 -3.82 -8.47
CA LEU A 63 2.28 -3.67 -7.51
C LEU A 63 2.73 -4.05 -6.09
N ALA A 64 3.48 -5.15 -5.94
CA ALA A 64 4.03 -5.54 -4.64
C ALA A 64 5.05 -4.52 -4.08
N VAL A 65 5.83 -3.86 -4.95
CA VAL A 65 6.74 -2.76 -4.53
C VAL A 65 5.94 -1.58 -4.00
N ALA A 66 4.87 -1.15 -4.68
CA ALA A 66 4.01 -0.07 -4.22
C ALA A 66 3.37 -0.41 -2.85
N ASP A 67 2.80 -1.61 -2.72
CA ASP A 67 2.18 -2.07 -1.47
C ASP A 67 3.19 -2.22 -0.32
N PHE A 68 4.41 -2.66 -0.61
CA PHE A 68 5.48 -2.74 0.39
C PHE A 68 5.88 -1.35 0.90
N MET A 69 6.04 -0.38 0.01
CA MET A 69 6.32 1.02 0.39
C MET A 69 5.19 1.62 1.23
N CYS A 70 3.93 1.32 0.88
CA CYS A 70 2.77 1.73 1.66
C CYS A 70 2.83 1.13 3.08
N CYS A 71 3.09 -0.17 3.22
CA CYS A 71 3.20 -0.82 4.54
C CYS A 71 4.37 -0.29 5.37
N LEU A 72 5.48 0.14 4.75
CA LEU A 72 6.61 0.75 5.47
C LEU A 72 6.27 2.10 6.12
N SER A 73 5.24 2.80 5.66
CA SER A 73 4.81 4.06 6.27
C SER A 73 3.97 3.86 7.54
N LEU A 74 3.39 2.68 7.76
CA LEU A 74 2.48 2.40 8.87
C LEU A 74 3.06 2.64 10.28
N PRO A 75 4.33 2.29 10.61
CA PRO A 75 4.87 2.55 11.93
C PRO A 75 4.80 4.03 12.34
N PHE A 76 4.94 4.95 11.39
CA PHE A 76 4.85 6.39 11.65
C PHE A 76 3.43 6.80 12.07
N PHE A 77 2.41 6.23 11.43
CA PHE A 77 1.01 6.49 11.79
C PHE A 77 0.60 5.81 13.09
N ILE A 78 1.08 4.59 13.34
CA ILE A 78 0.82 3.89 14.60
C ILE A 78 1.35 4.71 15.76
N VAL A 79 2.58 5.24 15.68
CA VAL A 79 3.17 6.06 16.73
C VAL A 79 2.46 7.42 16.84
N HIS A 80 2.09 8.05 15.71
CA HIS A 80 1.32 9.29 15.70
C HIS A 80 -0.02 9.14 16.47
N LEU A 81 -0.78 8.10 16.19
CA LEU A 81 -2.01 7.78 16.94
C LEU A 81 -1.74 7.42 18.41
N ALA A 82 -0.66 6.68 18.69
CA ALA A 82 -0.27 6.31 20.04
C ALA A 82 0.18 7.51 20.89
N LEU A 83 0.59 8.61 20.27
CA LEU A 83 0.96 9.86 20.91
C LEU A 83 -0.18 10.90 20.88
N HIS A 84 -1.43 10.45 20.79
CA HIS A 84 -2.61 11.33 20.70
C HIS A 84 -2.46 12.39 19.60
N GLU A 85 -2.12 11.94 18.39
CA GLU A 85 -1.93 12.78 17.21
C GLU A 85 -0.75 13.77 17.30
N HIS A 86 0.15 13.59 18.27
CA HIS A 86 1.41 14.30 18.29
C HIS A 86 2.35 13.76 17.19
N TRP A 87 2.97 14.69 16.41
CA TRP A 87 3.92 14.36 15.35
C TRP A 87 5.37 14.53 15.81
N PRO A 88 6.06 13.46 16.20
CA PRO A 88 7.42 13.57 16.77
C PRO A 88 8.53 13.61 15.72
N TYR A 89 8.21 13.46 14.43
CA TYR A 89 9.19 13.18 13.39
C TYR A 89 9.71 14.42 12.66
N GLY A 90 9.25 15.62 13.03
CA GLY A 90 9.67 16.87 12.45
C GLY A 90 9.11 17.16 11.04
N TRP A 91 9.47 18.32 10.54
CA TRP A 91 8.94 18.90 9.30
C TRP A 91 9.15 18.03 8.05
N PHE A 92 10.36 17.47 7.87
CA PHE A 92 10.67 16.71 6.65
C PHE A 92 9.81 15.45 6.51
N LEU A 93 9.66 14.66 7.57
CA LEU A 93 8.86 13.45 7.53
C LEU A 93 7.35 13.75 7.48
N CYS A 94 6.91 14.91 7.97
CA CYS A 94 5.53 15.38 7.75
C CYS A 94 5.22 15.58 6.26
N LYS A 95 6.19 16.01 5.45
CA LYS A 95 6.03 16.10 4.00
C LYS A 95 6.13 14.74 3.30
N VAL A 96 7.10 13.92 3.70
CA VAL A 96 7.43 12.66 2.99
C VAL A 96 6.40 11.57 3.24
N ILE A 97 6.01 11.32 4.52
CA ILE A 97 5.19 10.14 4.86
C ILE A 97 3.79 10.20 4.21
N PRO A 98 3.00 11.29 4.32
CA PRO A 98 1.72 11.40 3.63
C PRO A 98 1.86 11.37 2.10
N SER A 99 2.95 11.92 1.56
CA SER A 99 3.23 11.89 0.13
C SER A 99 3.51 10.48 -0.38
N VAL A 100 4.22 9.64 0.40
CA VAL A 100 4.46 8.22 0.05
C VAL A 100 3.13 7.47 -0.07
N ILE A 101 2.18 7.71 0.83
CA ILE A 101 0.86 7.08 0.77
C ILE A 101 0.13 7.46 -0.52
N THR A 102 0.04 8.76 -0.79
CA THR A 102 -0.63 9.26 -2.00
C THR A 102 0.08 8.75 -3.27
N PHE A 103 1.40 8.73 -3.28
CA PHE A 103 2.22 8.19 -4.36
C PHE A 103 1.92 6.71 -4.61
N THR A 104 1.93 5.88 -3.56
CA THR A 104 1.68 4.44 -3.68
C THR A 104 0.23 4.13 -4.06
N MET A 105 -0.73 4.93 -3.58
CA MET A 105 -2.12 4.85 -4.00
C MET A 105 -2.26 5.04 -5.52
N PHE A 106 -1.72 6.14 -6.06
CA PHE A 106 -1.77 6.41 -7.50
C PHE A 106 -1.00 5.37 -8.31
N ALA A 107 0.19 4.94 -7.84
CA ALA A 107 0.96 3.89 -8.49
C ALA A 107 0.14 2.58 -8.57
N SER A 108 -0.46 2.14 -7.45
CA SER A 108 -1.24 0.90 -7.40
C SER A 108 -2.45 0.95 -8.30
N VAL A 109 -3.24 2.04 -8.29
CA VAL A 109 -4.44 2.13 -9.15
C VAL A 109 -4.10 2.21 -10.62
N PHE A 110 -3.05 2.94 -11.02
CA PHE A 110 -2.62 3.03 -12.41
C PHE A 110 -2.01 1.70 -12.91
N LEU A 111 -1.30 0.97 -12.03
CA LEU A 111 -0.84 -0.39 -12.32
C LEU A 111 -2.00 -1.35 -12.52
N LEU A 112 -3.04 -1.32 -11.67
CA LEU A 112 -4.24 -2.13 -11.81
C LEU A 112 -5.02 -1.81 -13.09
N MET A 113 -5.11 -0.52 -13.43
CA MET A 113 -5.71 -0.07 -14.69
C MET A 113 -4.92 -0.61 -15.90
N ALA A 114 -3.59 -0.50 -15.90
CA ALA A 114 -2.72 -1.02 -16.96
C ALA A 114 -2.81 -2.55 -17.07
N ILE A 115 -2.84 -3.27 -15.96
CA ILE A 115 -3.07 -4.72 -15.91
C ILE A 115 -4.42 -5.08 -16.54
N SER A 116 -5.47 -4.35 -16.22
CA SER A 116 -6.82 -4.60 -16.76
C SER A 116 -6.89 -4.35 -18.27
N ILE A 117 -6.26 -3.30 -18.74
CA ILE A 117 -6.11 -3.00 -20.19
C ILE A 117 -5.28 -4.11 -20.87
N ASP A 118 -4.15 -4.52 -20.29
CA ASP A 118 -3.31 -5.62 -20.82
C ASP A 118 -4.12 -6.92 -20.97
N ARG A 119 -4.98 -7.25 -20.00
CA ARG A 119 -5.87 -8.43 -20.09
C ARG A 119 -6.95 -8.27 -21.14
N CYS A 120 -7.55 -7.10 -21.23
CA CYS A 120 -8.54 -6.80 -22.26
C CYS A 120 -7.95 -6.96 -23.67
N LEU A 121 -6.76 -6.40 -23.89
CA LEU A 121 -6.06 -6.51 -25.18
C LEU A 121 -5.70 -7.96 -25.53
N LEU A 122 -5.27 -8.77 -24.56
CA LEU A 122 -4.98 -10.20 -24.78
C LEU A 122 -6.21 -10.98 -25.25
N VAL A 123 -7.40 -10.61 -24.78
CA VAL A 123 -8.65 -11.27 -25.17
C VAL A 123 -9.21 -10.72 -26.49
N MET A 124 -9.14 -9.39 -26.68
CA MET A 124 -9.75 -8.70 -27.81
C MET A 124 -8.86 -8.71 -29.07
N LYS A 125 -7.54 -8.57 -28.90
CA LYS A 125 -6.56 -8.45 -29.98
C LYS A 125 -5.35 -9.36 -29.78
N PRO A 126 -5.50 -10.70 -29.76
CA PRO A 126 -4.43 -11.64 -29.42
C PRO A 126 -3.24 -11.57 -30.38
N ILE A 127 -3.47 -11.42 -31.69
CA ILE A 127 -2.41 -11.32 -32.70
C ILE A 127 -1.57 -10.06 -32.51
N TRP A 128 -2.20 -8.93 -32.23
CA TRP A 128 -1.50 -7.69 -31.93
C TRP A 128 -0.62 -7.83 -30.67
N CYS A 129 -1.14 -8.48 -29.63
CA CYS A 129 -0.40 -8.72 -28.40
C CYS A 129 0.83 -9.61 -28.60
N GLN A 130 0.79 -10.60 -29.49
CA GLN A 130 1.94 -11.45 -29.80
C GLN A 130 3.13 -10.62 -30.32
N ASN A 131 2.85 -9.57 -31.09
CA ASN A 131 3.90 -8.76 -31.71
C ASN A 131 4.36 -7.58 -30.84
N HIS A 132 3.48 -6.99 -30.03
CA HIS A 132 3.74 -5.71 -29.34
C HIS A 132 3.90 -5.86 -27.81
N ARG A 133 3.38 -6.93 -27.21
CA ARG A 133 3.44 -7.15 -25.75
C ARG A 133 4.81 -7.67 -25.34
N THR A 134 5.81 -6.80 -25.34
CA THR A 134 7.20 -7.09 -24.97
C THR A 134 7.54 -6.55 -23.59
N LEU A 135 8.60 -7.08 -22.98
CA LEU A 135 9.12 -6.54 -21.70
C LEU A 135 9.57 -5.08 -21.84
N LYS A 136 10.13 -4.68 -22.98
CA LYS A 136 10.56 -3.29 -23.23
C LYS A 136 9.37 -2.35 -23.27
N PHE A 137 8.29 -2.71 -23.97
CA PHE A 137 7.07 -1.90 -24.04
C PHE A 137 6.40 -1.81 -22.63
N THR A 138 6.33 -2.92 -21.90
CA THR A 138 5.81 -2.94 -20.55
C THR A 138 6.65 -2.08 -19.60
N SER A 139 8.00 -2.08 -19.75
CA SER A 139 8.87 -1.24 -18.91
C SER A 139 8.64 0.25 -19.13
N LEU A 140 8.40 0.66 -20.35
CA LEU A 140 8.06 2.05 -20.65
C LEU A 140 6.75 2.47 -19.98
N ILE A 141 5.73 1.59 -20.01
CA ILE A 141 4.43 1.87 -19.39
C ILE A 141 4.57 2.00 -17.87
N TYR A 142 5.16 1.03 -17.18
CA TYR A 142 5.27 1.13 -15.72
C TYR A 142 6.18 2.29 -15.28
N SER A 143 7.22 2.62 -16.03
CA SER A 143 8.02 3.81 -15.74
C SER A 143 7.20 5.10 -15.87
N GLY A 144 6.37 5.20 -16.90
CA GLY A 144 5.42 6.30 -17.05
C GLY A 144 4.41 6.37 -15.90
N ILE A 145 3.93 5.22 -15.41
CA ILE A 145 3.02 5.14 -14.25
C ILE A 145 3.70 5.68 -12.99
N TRP A 146 4.94 5.30 -12.71
CA TRP A 146 5.67 5.80 -11.54
C TRP A 146 5.90 7.30 -11.61
N ILE A 147 6.25 7.84 -12.79
CA ILE A 147 6.40 9.29 -12.99
C ILE A 147 5.06 10.00 -12.79
N LEU A 148 3.98 9.46 -13.35
CA LEU A 148 2.65 10.06 -13.22
C LEU A 148 2.17 10.05 -11.76
N ALA A 149 2.37 8.95 -11.03
CA ALA A 149 2.06 8.86 -9.61
C ALA A 149 2.86 9.89 -8.79
N PHE A 150 4.14 10.12 -9.13
CA PHE A 150 4.96 11.14 -8.51
C PHE A 150 4.40 12.54 -8.75
N ILE A 151 3.97 12.87 -9.96
CA ILE A 151 3.35 14.18 -10.27
C ILE A 151 2.09 14.39 -9.43
N PHE A 152 1.24 13.36 -9.30
CA PHE A 152 0.00 13.44 -8.51
C PHE A 152 0.23 13.54 -7.00
N CYS A 153 1.38 13.12 -6.48
CA CYS A 153 1.69 13.28 -5.06
C CYS A 153 2.35 14.63 -4.72
N CYS A 154 2.89 15.37 -5.70
CA CYS A 154 3.56 16.65 -5.47
C CYS A 154 2.72 17.69 -4.70
N PRO A 155 1.40 17.85 -4.93
CA PRO A 155 0.60 18.80 -4.15
C PRO A 155 0.58 18.47 -2.65
N VAL A 156 0.49 17.17 -2.30
CA VAL A 156 0.55 16.73 -0.89
C VAL A 156 1.89 17.13 -0.28
N PHE A 157 2.99 16.82 -0.95
CA PHE A 157 4.33 17.19 -0.48
C PHE A 157 4.49 18.71 -0.31
N HIS A 158 3.90 19.52 -1.18
CA HIS A 158 4.00 20.97 -1.15
C HIS A 158 3.27 21.57 0.05
N TYR A 159 2.01 21.18 0.26
CA TYR A 159 1.13 21.80 1.25
C TYR A 159 1.21 21.19 2.66
N ARG A 160 1.85 20.03 2.86
CA ARG A 160 2.04 19.47 4.20
C ARG A 160 3.07 20.26 5.00
N GLU A 161 2.71 20.62 6.23
CA GLU A 161 3.54 21.44 7.13
C GLU A 161 3.33 21.00 8.59
N THR A 162 4.30 21.30 9.45
CA THR A 162 4.19 21.09 10.90
C THR A 162 3.81 22.37 11.60
N SER A 163 2.89 22.29 12.57
CA SER A 163 2.55 23.38 13.48
C SER A 163 2.70 22.91 14.91
N THR A 164 3.05 23.84 15.80
CA THR A 164 3.21 23.55 17.21
C THR A 164 2.35 24.49 18.03
N HIS A 165 1.34 23.95 18.73
CA HIS A 165 0.48 24.65 19.66
C HIS A 165 0.59 23.98 21.04
N ASP A 166 0.74 24.77 22.11
CA ASP A 166 0.79 24.29 23.49
C ASP A 166 1.71 23.10 23.75
N GLY A 167 2.84 23.03 23.01
CA GLY A 167 3.80 21.93 23.13
C GLY A 167 3.43 20.66 22.33
N LYS A 168 2.27 20.61 21.69
CA LYS A 168 1.85 19.56 20.76
C LYS A 168 2.23 19.98 19.35
N THR A 169 2.99 19.14 18.63
CA THR A 169 3.28 19.35 17.21
C THR A 169 2.35 18.49 16.38
N GLU A 170 1.69 19.07 15.41
CA GLU A 170 0.78 18.42 14.47
C GLU A 170 1.32 18.50 13.05
N CYS A 171 0.95 17.54 12.20
CA CYS A 171 1.31 17.50 10.79
C CYS A 171 0.03 17.61 9.95
N GLY A 172 -0.21 18.78 9.36
CA GLY A 172 -1.43 19.10 8.62
C GLY A 172 -1.17 19.79 7.29
N TYR A 173 -2.24 20.21 6.61
CA TYR A 173 -2.14 21.05 5.42
C TYR A 173 -2.03 22.52 5.80
N ASN A 174 -1.11 23.26 5.19
CA ASN A 174 -0.97 24.70 5.28
C ASN A 174 -1.14 25.32 3.89
N PHE A 175 -2.20 26.12 3.72
CA PHE A 175 -2.52 26.77 2.45
C PHE A 175 -2.13 28.24 2.39
N GLY A 176 -1.48 28.79 3.43
CA GLY A 176 -0.92 30.15 3.44
C GLY A 176 -1.94 31.29 3.61
N ASP A 177 -3.19 31.01 3.98
CA ASP A 177 -4.14 32.04 4.34
C ASP A 177 -3.80 32.56 5.74
N ASP A 178 -3.45 33.86 5.83
CA ASP A 178 -3.08 34.59 7.08
C ASP A 178 -4.24 34.76 8.11
N LYS A 179 -5.34 34.08 7.88
CA LYS A 179 -6.49 34.06 8.80
C LYS A 179 -6.55 32.68 9.44
N ASP A 180 -6.10 32.68 10.69
CA ASP A 180 -6.23 31.57 11.64
C ASP A 180 -5.98 30.18 11.01
N ILE A 181 -4.78 29.68 11.25
CA ILE A 181 -4.30 28.39 10.73
C ILE A 181 -5.19 27.27 11.28
N ASP A 182 -6.31 27.03 10.61
CA ASP A 182 -7.08 25.80 10.82
C ASP A 182 -6.29 24.65 10.20
N TYR A 183 -5.50 23.96 11.03
CA TYR A 183 -4.87 22.73 10.65
C TYR A 183 -5.95 21.68 10.39
N ILE A 184 -6.30 21.53 9.13
CA ILE A 184 -7.10 20.38 8.70
C ILE A 184 -6.13 19.21 8.61
N ASP A 185 -6.06 18.43 9.68
CA ASP A 185 -5.39 17.15 9.65
C ASP A 185 -6.13 16.22 8.69
N GLU A 186 -5.41 15.51 7.81
CA GLU A 186 -6.00 14.51 6.90
C GLU A 186 -6.59 13.35 7.70
N TYR A 187 -6.23 13.24 8.97
CA TYR A 187 -6.73 12.27 9.94
C TYR A 187 -7.74 12.88 10.93
N SER A 188 -7.89 14.20 10.95
CA SER A 188 -8.90 14.90 11.74
C SER A 188 -9.55 15.96 10.86
N PRO A 189 -10.64 15.64 10.15
CA PRO A 189 -11.38 16.60 9.34
C PRO A 189 -11.99 17.72 10.17
N LEU A 190 -11.93 17.63 11.50
CA LEU A 190 -12.56 18.56 12.45
C LEU A 190 -11.70 18.62 13.71
N ALA A 191 -10.79 19.59 13.79
CA ALA A 191 -10.22 19.98 15.06
C ALA A 191 -11.35 20.47 15.97
N TYR A 192 -11.78 19.59 16.88
CA TYR A 192 -12.74 19.93 17.93
C TYR A 192 -12.01 20.80 18.96
N ASN A 193 -12.09 22.09 18.80
CA ASN A 193 -11.68 23.04 19.83
C ASN A 193 -12.82 23.17 20.83
N ASP A 194 -12.67 22.51 21.99
CA ASP A 194 -13.60 22.50 23.11
C ASP A 194 -13.56 23.85 23.88
N SER A 195 -13.63 24.96 23.16
CA SER A 195 -13.83 26.30 23.70
C SER A 195 -15.26 26.75 23.47
N TRP A 196 -16.11 26.52 24.46
CA TRP A 196 -17.43 27.12 24.59
C TRP A 196 -17.35 28.63 24.73
N VAL A 197 -16.95 29.36 23.67
CA VAL A 197 -17.15 30.82 23.63
C VAL A 197 -17.44 31.25 22.19
N ASN A 198 -18.67 31.71 22.00
CA ASN A 198 -19.17 32.56 20.94
C ASN A 198 -18.97 32.07 19.49
N PHE A 199 -19.90 31.22 19.09
CA PHE A 199 -20.19 30.90 17.70
C PHE A 199 -20.83 32.14 17.01
N TYR A 200 -20.02 33.13 16.66
CA TYR A 200 -20.39 34.03 15.56
C TYR A 200 -19.96 33.33 14.28
N GLU A 201 -20.89 33.30 13.32
CA GLU A 201 -20.75 32.89 11.92
C GLU A 201 -19.37 33.31 11.35
N SER A 202 -18.31 32.55 11.57
CA SER A 202 -17.10 32.69 10.77
C SER A 202 -17.35 31.96 9.47
N ASP A 203 -17.25 32.68 8.39
CA ASP A 203 -17.34 32.23 7.01
C ASP A 203 -16.31 31.10 6.81
N TYR A 204 -16.71 29.83 7.00
CA TYR A 204 -15.87 28.65 6.83
C TYR A 204 -15.64 28.44 5.32
N SER A 205 -14.70 29.17 4.76
CA SER A 205 -14.27 28.97 3.37
C SER A 205 -13.26 27.81 3.33
N VAL A 206 -13.70 26.66 2.84
CA VAL A 206 -12.78 25.54 2.55
C VAL A 206 -11.76 25.99 1.51
N SER A 207 -10.46 25.84 1.79
CA SER A 207 -9.41 26.24 0.85
C SER A 207 -9.61 25.58 -0.52
N LEU A 208 -9.53 26.39 -1.59
CA LEU A 208 -9.63 25.89 -2.97
C LEU A 208 -8.57 24.82 -3.25
N ALA A 209 -7.38 24.93 -2.68
CA ALA A 209 -6.32 23.95 -2.85
C ALA A 209 -6.70 22.58 -2.26
N LEU A 210 -7.34 22.55 -1.07
CA LEU A 210 -7.85 21.32 -0.47
C LEU A 210 -8.93 20.67 -1.34
N VAL A 211 -9.86 21.49 -1.85
CA VAL A 211 -10.91 21.01 -2.78
C VAL A 211 -10.28 20.38 -4.02
N VAL A 212 -9.30 21.05 -4.64
CA VAL A 212 -8.61 20.55 -5.84
C VAL A 212 -7.86 19.26 -5.54
N ILE A 213 -7.15 19.13 -4.41
CA ILE A 213 -6.43 17.91 -4.02
C ILE A 213 -7.41 16.74 -3.86
N ASN A 214 -8.50 16.91 -3.10
CA ASN A 214 -9.48 15.86 -2.86
C ASN A 214 -10.23 15.45 -4.12
N ILE A 215 -10.67 16.40 -4.94
CA ILE A 215 -11.34 16.11 -6.22
C ILE A 215 -10.39 15.41 -7.18
N THR A 216 -9.15 15.88 -7.32
CA THR A 216 -8.14 15.23 -8.17
C THR A 216 -7.90 13.78 -7.72
N ARG A 217 -7.77 13.57 -6.42
CA ARG A 217 -7.58 12.24 -5.82
C ARG A 217 -8.81 11.33 -6.08
N ALA A 218 -10.02 11.84 -5.91
CA ALA A 218 -11.24 11.08 -6.18
C ALA A 218 -11.41 10.76 -7.68
N VAL A 219 -11.17 11.72 -8.56
CA VAL A 219 -11.36 11.54 -10.02
C VAL A 219 -10.29 10.61 -10.58
N PHE A 220 -9.01 10.91 -10.39
CA PHE A 220 -7.89 10.17 -11.01
C PHE A 220 -7.45 8.95 -10.19
N GLY A 221 -7.66 8.95 -8.89
CA GLY A 221 -7.36 7.81 -8.01
C GLY A 221 -8.49 6.79 -7.92
N PHE A 222 -9.73 7.16 -8.29
CA PHE A 222 -10.86 6.26 -8.09
C PHE A 222 -11.83 6.22 -9.28
N VAL A 223 -12.54 7.30 -9.61
CA VAL A 223 -13.68 7.28 -10.56
C VAL A 223 -13.24 6.90 -11.97
N LEU A 224 -12.21 7.58 -12.50
CA LEU A 224 -11.70 7.33 -13.86
C LEU A 224 -11.09 5.92 -14.01
N PRO A 225 -10.19 5.47 -13.13
CA PRO A 225 -9.68 4.10 -13.17
C PRO A 225 -10.79 3.05 -13.05
N PHE A 226 -11.78 3.25 -12.17
CA PHE A 226 -12.93 2.36 -12.05
C PHE A 226 -13.68 2.22 -13.37
N GLY A 227 -14.01 3.34 -14.02
CA GLY A 227 -14.72 3.34 -15.30
C GLY A 227 -13.94 2.56 -16.38
N ILE A 228 -12.64 2.80 -16.51
CA ILE A 228 -11.78 2.11 -17.47
C ILE A 228 -11.72 0.60 -17.16
N MET A 229 -11.51 0.21 -15.92
CA MET A 229 -11.46 -1.20 -15.52
C MET A 229 -12.79 -1.90 -15.72
N ALA A 230 -13.92 -1.24 -15.36
CA ALA A 230 -15.26 -1.77 -15.57
C ALA A 230 -15.53 -2.05 -17.06
N VAL A 231 -15.17 -1.12 -17.95
CA VAL A 231 -15.26 -1.32 -19.41
C VAL A 231 -14.38 -2.48 -19.87
N CYS A 232 -13.13 -2.57 -19.41
CA CYS A 232 -12.24 -3.69 -19.76
C CYS A 232 -12.84 -5.04 -19.37
N TYR A 233 -13.36 -5.17 -18.14
CA TYR A 233 -13.98 -6.43 -17.69
C TYR A 233 -15.30 -6.73 -18.38
N ALA A 234 -16.12 -5.72 -18.69
CA ALA A 234 -17.33 -5.90 -19.47
C ALA A 234 -17.02 -6.43 -20.88
N LEU A 235 -16.02 -5.86 -21.56
CA LEU A 235 -15.56 -6.34 -22.88
C LEU A 235 -15.03 -7.78 -22.83
N ILE A 236 -14.22 -8.11 -21.82
CA ILE A 236 -13.73 -9.47 -21.61
C ILE A 236 -14.92 -10.44 -21.41
N ALA A 237 -15.87 -10.11 -20.54
CA ALA A 237 -17.05 -10.93 -20.26
C ALA A 237 -17.90 -11.14 -21.51
N PHE A 238 -18.16 -10.07 -22.26
CA PHE A 238 -18.89 -10.13 -23.53
C PHE A 238 -18.22 -11.06 -24.55
N ARG A 239 -16.90 -10.92 -24.74
CA ARG A 239 -16.13 -11.74 -25.67
C ARG A 239 -16.11 -13.21 -25.27
N MET A 240 -15.99 -13.49 -23.97
CA MET A 240 -16.02 -14.86 -23.45
C MET A 240 -17.39 -15.51 -23.62
N HIS A 241 -18.48 -14.75 -23.44
CA HIS A 241 -19.83 -15.26 -23.65
C HIS A 241 -20.12 -15.56 -25.12
N ALA A 242 -19.65 -14.71 -26.04
CA ALA A 242 -19.80 -14.89 -27.48
C ALA A 242 -19.02 -16.10 -28.03
N ASN A 243 -17.90 -16.49 -27.41
CA ASN A 243 -17.03 -17.57 -27.85
C ASN A 243 -17.18 -18.82 -26.95
N GLN A 244 -18.26 -19.58 -27.09
CA GLN A 244 -18.55 -20.78 -26.28
C GLN A 244 -17.47 -21.89 -26.39
N PHE A 245 -16.59 -21.88 -27.39
CA PHE A 245 -15.64 -22.95 -27.68
C PHE A 245 -14.26 -22.80 -27.05
N HIS A 246 -13.90 -21.64 -26.52
CA HIS A 246 -12.61 -21.44 -25.84
C HIS A 246 -12.88 -21.04 -24.40
N LYS A 247 -12.82 -22.01 -23.46
CA LYS A 247 -12.65 -21.73 -22.05
C LYS A 247 -11.23 -21.17 -21.83
N PRO A 248 -11.00 -19.85 -21.85
CA PRO A 248 -9.68 -19.33 -21.52
C PRO A 248 -9.40 -19.73 -20.07
N ARG A 249 -8.12 -19.79 -19.73
CA ARG A 249 -7.63 -20.12 -18.39
C ARG A 249 -8.14 -19.08 -17.38
N ASN A 250 -9.43 -19.23 -17.01
CA ASN A 250 -10.26 -18.29 -16.22
C ASN A 250 -9.63 -17.86 -14.87
N ARG A 251 -8.56 -18.56 -14.44
CA ARG A 251 -7.97 -18.38 -13.12
C ARG A 251 -7.24 -17.04 -12.97
N THR A 252 -6.38 -16.68 -13.93
CA THR A 252 -5.64 -15.40 -13.89
C THR A 252 -6.58 -14.20 -14.00
N LEU A 253 -7.59 -14.29 -14.88
CA LEU A 253 -8.61 -13.24 -15.00
C LEU A 253 -9.40 -13.09 -13.69
N ARG A 254 -9.79 -14.20 -13.07
CA ARG A 254 -10.48 -14.19 -11.78
C ARG A 254 -9.62 -13.55 -10.68
N THR A 255 -8.31 -13.86 -10.63
CA THR A 255 -7.39 -13.24 -9.65
C THR A 255 -7.36 -11.74 -9.83
N ILE A 256 -7.15 -11.26 -11.06
CA ILE A 256 -7.05 -9.82 -11.32
C ILE A 256 -8.39 -9.13 -11.02
N ALA A 257 -9.52 -9.75 -11.39
CA ALA A 257 -10.83 -9.21 -11.03
C ALA A 257 -11.04 -9.11 -9.52
N LEU A 258 -10.56 -10.08 -8.74
CA LEU A 258 -10.61 -10.03 -7.27
C LEU A 258 -9.70 -8.94 -6.70
N VAL A 259 -8.49 -8.76 -7.24
CA VAL A 259 -7.57 -7.68 -6.82
C VAL A 259 -8.20 -6.31 -7.09
N VAL A 260 -8.78 -6.13 -8.28
CA VAL A 260 -9.47 -4.89 -8.66
C VAL A 260 -10.68 -4.63 -7.77
N ALA A 261 -11.51 -5.66 -7.52
CA ALA A 261 -12.67 -5.53 -6.63
C ALA A 261 -12.24 -5.17 -5.20
N ALA A 262 -11.20 -5.83 -4.68
CA ALA A 262 -10.65 -5.53 -3.36
C ALA A 262 -10.15 -4.07 -3.28
N PHE A 263 -9.45 -3.59 -4.32
CA PHE A 263 -9.02 -2.20 -4.38
C PHE A 263 -10.21 -1.24 -4.23
N PHE A 264 -11.26 -1.42 -5.02
CA PHE A 264 -12.40 -0.50 -4.97
C PHE A 264 -13.18 -0.59 -3.65
N ILE A 265 -13.36 -1.78 -3.09
CA ILE A 265 -14.02 -1.96 -1.78
C ILE A 265 -13.21 -1.26 -0.68
N CYS A 266 -11.90 -1.37 -0.71
CA CYS A 266 -11.03 -0.77 0.31
C CYS A 266 -10.93 0.75 0.18
N TRP A 267 -10.89 1.30 -1.04
CA TRP A 267 -10.68 2.73 -1.25
C TRP A 267 -11.97 3.56 -1.36
N ALA A 268 -13.12 2.94 -1.68
CA ALA A 268 -14.38 3.67 -1.83
C ALA A 268 -14.78 4.48 -0.58
N PRO A 269 -14.76 3.93 0.65
CA PRO A 269 -15.11 4.68 1.84
C PRO A 269 -14.22 5.91 2.05
N TYR A 270 -12.90 5.77 1.84
CA TYR A 270 -11.92 6.84 1.97
C TYR A 270 -12.22 8.03 1.03
N HIS A 271 -12.51 7.76 -0.24
CA HIS A 271 -12.87 8.83 -1.19
C HIS A 271 -14.22 9.46 -0.89
N VAL A 272 -15.20 8.67 -0.43
CA VAL A 272 -16.52 9.20 -0.03
C VAL A 272 -16.38 10.12 1.17
N VAL A 273 -15.67 9.69 2.22
CA VAL A 273 -15.42 10.53 3.41
C VAL A 273 -14.66 11.80 3.05
N GLY A 274 -13.59 11.68 2.24
CA GLY A 274 -12.81 12.84 1.80
C GLY A 274 -13.60 13.86 0.96
N ILE A 275 -14.62 13.44 0.22
CA ILE A 275 -15.53 14.37 -0.48
C ILE A 275 -16.57 14.96 0.47
N LEU A 276 -17.14 14.14 1.38
CA LEU A 276 -18.12 14.63 2.35
C LEU A 276 -17.53 15.66 3.31
N SER A 277 -16.26 15.51 3.69
CA SER A 277 -15.55 16.47 4.56
C SER A 277 -15.39 17.87 3.93
N LEU A 278 -15.52 17.98 2.59
CA LEU A 278 -15.51 19.29 1.89
C LEU A 278 -16.82 20.07 1.99
N VAL A 279 -17.88 19.50 2.58
CA VAL A 279 -19.19 20.15 2.68
C VAL A 279 -19.32 20.88 4.01
N PRO A 280 -19.28 22.24 4.06
CA PRO A 280 -19.24 23.01 5.32
C PRO A 280 -20.54 22.91 6.13
N THR A 281 -21.67 22.69 5.46
CA THR A 281 -23.02 22.75 6.03
C THR A 281 -23.52 21.46 6.67
N LEU A 282 -22.64 20.48 6.90
CA LEU A 282 -23.01 19.22 7.55
C LEU A 282 -23.40 19.47 9.02
N GLY A 283 -24.54 18.90 9.44
CA GLY A 283 -24.98 18.98 10.85
C GLY A 283 -23.95 18.35 11.81
N THR A 284 -23.92 18.82 13.08
CA THR A 284 -22.94 18.42 14.09
C THR A 284 -22.83 16.91 14.25
N GLY A 285 -23.95 16.17 14.33
CA GLY A 285 -23.93 14.71 14.48
C GLY A 285 -23.33 13.97 13.27
N LEU A 286 -23.44 14.53 12.06
CA LEU A 286 -22.80 13.94 10.88
C LEU A 286 -21.30 14.26 10.86
N LYS A 287 -20.89 15.42 11.33
CA LYS A 287 -19.48 15.77 11.50
C LYS A 287 -18.76 14.84 12.47
N GLU A 288 -19.32 14.56 13.63
CA GLU A 288 -18.79 13.58 14.60
C GLU A 288 -18.67 12.17 13.96
N SER A 289 -19.70 11.75 13.21
CA SER A 289 -19.67 10.49 12.48
C SER A 289 -18.56 10.45 11.42
N LEU A 290 -18.25 11.57 10.76
CA LEU A 290 -17.21 11.63 9.74
C LEU A 290 -15.81 11.41 10.33
N ILE A 291 -15.52 11.86 11.54
CA ILE A 291 -14.25 11.58 12.22
C ILE A 291 -14.05 10.09 12.39
N LEU A 292 -15.07 9.39 12.94
CA LEU A 292 -15.07 7.94 13.09
C LEU A 292 -14.82 7.24 11.74
N TRP A 293 -15.56 7.66 10.70
CA TRP A 293 -15.47 7.06 9.38
C TRP A 293 -14.14 7.37 8.69
N ASP A 294 -13.49 8.50 8.97
CA ASP A 294 -12.18 8.83 8.42
C ASP A 294 -11.12 7.86 8.91
N HIS A 295 -11.01 7.64 10.21
CA HIS A 295 -10.10 6.65 10.78
C HIS A 295 -10.33 5.24 10.23
N LEU A 296 -11.59 4.79 10.19
CA LEU A 296 -11.92 3.44 9.69
C LEU A 296 -11.72 3.30 8.19
N SER A 297 -12.08 4.31 7.41
CA SER A 297 -11.91 4.29 5.95
C SER A 297 -10.44 4.32 5.53
N THR A 298 -9.64 5.09 6.25
CA THR A 298 -8.18 5.12 6.07
C THR A 298 -7.56 3.75 6.42
N ALA A 299 -7.93 3.16 7.56
CA ALA A 299 -7.44 1.84 7.91
C ALA A 299 -7.84 0.77 6.87
N LEU A 300 -9.06 0.85 6.33
CA LEU A 300 -9.52 -0.03 5.26
C LEU A 300 -8.75 0.19 3.94
N ALA A 301 -8.44 1.44 3.58
CA ALA A 301 -7.64 1.76 2.41
C ALA A 301 -6.24 1.13 2.50
N TYR A 302 -5.59 1.21 3.66
CA TYR A 302 -4.31 0.53 3.91
C TYR A 302 -4.41 -1.00 3.86
N ALA A 303 -5.54 -1.59 4.27
CA ALA A 303 -5.76 -3.04 4.21
C ALA A 303 -5.64 -3.60 2.78
N ASN A 304 -5.89 -2.78 1.75
CA ASN A 304 -5.67 -3.15 0.37
C ASN A 304 -4.25 -3.68 0.11
N SER A 305 -3.24 -3.05 0.73
CA SER A 305 -1.84 -3.43 0.50
C SER A 305 -1.45 -4.81 1.05
N CYS A 306 -2.22 -5.39 1.97
CA CYS A 306 -1.99 -6.76 2.44
C CYS A 306 -2.87 -7.82 1.75
N ILE A 307 -3.92 -7.41 1.03
CA ILE A 307 -4.81 -8.35 0.33
C ILE A 307 -4.13 -8.95 -0.90
N ASN A 308 -3.35 -8.15 -1.63
CA ASN A 308 -2.71 -8.56 -2.89
C ASN A 308 -1.82 -9.81 -2.76
N PRO A 309 -0.88 -9.91 -1.81
CA PRO A 309 -0.08 -11.12 -1.59
C PRO A 309 -0.92 -12.36 -1.30
N LEU A 310 -1.98 -12.20 -0.49
CA LEU A 310 -2.89 -13.30 -0.16
C LEU A 310 -3.58 -13.84 -1.42
N LEU A 311 -4.09 -12.95 -2.29
CA LEU A 311 -4.72 -13.36 -3.54
C LEU A 311 -3.74 -14.09 -4.47
N TYR A 312 -2.47 -13.69 -4.54
CA TYR A 312 -1.45 -14.37 -5.35
C TYR A 312 -1.16 -15.78 -4.85
N VAL A 313 -1.09 -15.97 -3.53
CA VAL A 313 -0.87 -17.28 -2.91
C VAL A 313 -2.08 -18.21 -3.11
N PHE A 314 -3.30 -17.72 -2.93
CA PHE A 314 -4.52 -18.55 -3.05
C PHE A 314 -4.86 -18.91 -4.50
N VAL A 315 -4.61 -18.01 -5.45
CA VAL A 315 -5.05 -18.17 -6.83
C VAL A 315 -3.92 -18.53 -7.80
N GLY A 316 -2.66 -18.15 -7.52
CA GLY A 316 -1.50 -18.40 -8.38
C GLY A 316 -0.81 -19.73 -8.07
N ARG A 317 -1.10 -20.82 -8.84
CA ARG A 317 -0.45 -22.14 -8.62
C ARG A 317 1.07 -22.09 -8.77
N ASP A 318 1.54 -21.44 -9.82
CA ASP A 318 2.97 -21.37 -10.13
C ASP A 318 3.72 -20.54 -9.07
N PHE A 319 3.09 -19.45 -8.60
CA PHE A 319 3.62 -18.64 -7.51
C PHE A 319 3.65 -19.43 -6.20
N ARG A 320 2.54 -20.11 -5.85
CA ARG A 320 2.45 -20.94 -4.65
C ARG A 320 3.50 -22.05 -4.63
N ALA A 321 3.68 -22.76 -5.75
CA ALA A 321 4.70 -23.82 -5.84
C ALA A 321 6.11 -23.27 -5.64
N LYS A 322 6.43 -22.12 -6.24
CA LYS A 322 7.73 -21.46 -6.06
C LYS A 322 7.91 -20.91 -4.64
N ALA A 323 6.85 -20.35 -4.04
CA ALA A 323 6.86 -19.87 -2.66
C ALA A 323 7.14 -21.01 -1.69
N GLN A 324 6.41 -22.14 -1.80
CA GLN A 324 6.61 -23.31 -0.97
C GLN A 324 8.03 -23.88 -1.12
N GLN A 325 8.52 -24.04 -2.34
CA GLN A 325 9.87 -24.53 -2.61
C GLN A 325 10.95 -23.60 -2.03
N SER A 326 10.75 -22.28 -2.11
CA SER A 326 11.71 -21.31 -1.62
C SER A 326 11.73 -21.23 -0.09
N VAL A 327 10.56 -21.27 0.56
CA VAL A 327 10.45 -21.26 2.03
C VAL A 327 11.01 -22.58 2.60
N HIS A 328 10.69 -23.72 1.98
CA HIS A 328 11.21 -25.03 2.42
C HIS A 328 12.73 -25.07 2.34
N GLY A 329 13.33 -24.61 1.23
CA GLY A 329 14.78 -24.55 1.09
C GLY A 329 15.47 -23.62 2.09
N ILE A 330 14.83 -22.52 2.53
CA ILE A 330 15.34 -21.66 3.60
C ILE A 330 15.28 -22.38 4.95
N LEU A 331 14.16 -23.04 5.26
CA LEU A 331 13.99 -23.77 6.50
C LEU A 331 14.97 -24.93 6.57
N GLU A 332 15.12 -25.72 5.51
CA GLU A 332 16.12 -26.78 5.44
C GLU A 332 17.55 -26.25 5.64
N GLY A 333 17.90 -25.12 5.00
CA GLY A 333 19.21 -24.49 5.17
C GLY A 333 19.43 -23.92 6.59
N ALA A 334 18.37 -23.44 7.26
CA ALA A 334 18.45 -22.93 8.62
C ALA A 334 18.51 -24.03 9.69
N PHE A 335 17.92 -25.21 9.40
CA PHE A 335 17.90 -26.35 10.32
C PHE A 335 18.91 -27.45 9.99
N SER A 336 19.57 -27.39 8.83
CA SER A 336 20.74 -28.25 8.57
C SER A 336 21.91 -27.69 9.37
N GLU A 337 22.19 -28.29 10.53
CA GLU A 337 23.47 -28.12 11.21
C GLU A 337 24.59 -28.48 10.22
N GLU A 338 25.54 -27.56 10.02
CA GLU A 338 26.74 -27.87 9.23
C GLU A 338 27.36 -29.19 9.78
N PRO A 339 27.48 -30.23 8.97
CA PRO A 339 28.29 -31.37 9.40
C PRO A 339 29.70 -30.84 9.58
N THR A 340 30.18 -30.88 10.82
CA THR A 340 31.55 -30.56 11.22
C THR A 340 32.47 -31.26 10.21
N ARG A 341 33.11 -30.51 9.36
CA ARG A 341 34.07 -31.01 8.37
C ARG A 341 35.26 -31.56 9.15
N SER A 342 35.18 -32.85 9.50
CA SER A 342 36.34 -33.63 9.96
C SER A 342 37.34 -33.64 8.81
N ILE A 343 38.45 -32.94 8.99
CA ILE A 343 39.61 -32.95 8.11
C ILE A 343 40.15 -34.37 8.13
N PRO A 344 40.17 -35.12 7.00
CA PRO A 344 40.86 -36.37 6.97
C PRO A 344 42.36 -36.08 6.97
N TYR A 345 43.04 -36.43 8.05
CA TYR A 345 44.50 -36.53 8.05
C TYR A 345 44.90 -37.59 7.00
N SER A 346 45.39 -37.15 5.84
CA SER A 346 46.04 -38.02 4.88
C SER A 346 47.45 -38.39 5.42
N LEU A 347 47.56 -39.58 5.98
CA LEU A 347 48.83 -40.21 6.19
C LEU A 347 49.50 -40.49 4.84
N ASP A 348 50.53 -39.71 4.59
CA ASP A 348 51.53 -39.94 3.53
C ASP A 348 52.16 -41.32 3.70
N ARG A 349 52.00 -42.20 2.74
CA ARG A 349 52.72 -43.47 2.64
C ARG A 349 53.30 -43.58 1.24
N SER A 350 54.53 -43.08 1.14
CA SER A 350 55.48 -43.38 0.07
C SER A 350 55.63 -44.91 -0.11
N LYS A 351 55.52 -45.43 -1.33
CA LYS A 351 56.24 -46.55 -1.86
C LYS A 351 56.31 -46.46 -3.40
N THR A 352 57.46 -46.06 -3.85
CA THR A 352 58.41 -46.64 -4.83
C THR A 352 57.91 -47.70 -5.83
N SER A 353 58.13 -47.31 -7.11
CA SER A 353 58.70 -48.11 -8.23
C SER A 353 58.00 -49.42 -8.68
N THR A 354 57.69 -49.54 -9.96
CA THR A 354 58.46 -50.12 -11.03
C THR A 354 57.64 -50.21 -12.31
N GLU A 355 58.12 -49.60 -13.32
CA GLU A 355 58.42 -50.08 -14.66
C GLU A 355 57.69 -51.34 -15.17
N LYS A 356 56.94 -51.29 -16.27
CA LYS A 356 57.21 -52.00 -17.51
C LYS A 356 56.24 -51.63 -18.65
N ASP A 357 56.94 -51.42 -19.74
CA ASP A 357 56.50 -51.34 -21.13
C ASP A 357 55.61 -52.49 -21.61
N ILE A 358 54.95 -52.21 -22.72
CA ILE A 358 54.82 -52.97 -23.97
C ILE A 358 53.42 -52.73 -24.56
N SER A 359 53.28 -51.92 -25.55
CA SER A 359 53.27 -52.09 -27.00
C SER A 359 52.04 -52.79 -27.58
N SER A 360 51.58 -52.15 -28.62
CA SER A 360 50.98 -52.55 -29.91
C SER A 360 49.51 -53.02 -29.98
N ALA A 361 48.81 -52.26 -30.73
CA ALA A 361 48.26 -52.59 -32.07
C ALA A 361 47.04 -53.53 -32.08
N VAL A 362 45.91 -53.06 -32.43
CA VAL A 362 45.24 -53.13 -33.75
C VAL A 362 44.07 -52.13 -33.73
#